data_66379582124dfdbe71e8e9ea335965b5
#
_entry.id   66379582124dfdbe71e8e9ea335965b5
#
_cell.length_a   1.000
_cell.length_b   1.000
_cell.length_c   1.000
_cell.angle_alpha   90.00
_cell.angle_beta   90.00
_cell.angle_gamma   90.00
#
_symmetry.space_group_name_H-M   'P 1'
#
loop_
_entity.id
_entity.type
_entity.pdbx_description
1 polymer ?
#
loop_
_entity_poly.entity_id
_entity_poly.type
_entity_poly.pdbx_seq_one_letter_code
_entity_poly.pdbx_strand_id
1 'polypeptide(L)'
;GEIVAELYPVFQKYGVAPPTLRIRNMDTRWGSCLPGKGVITLNKRLLEAPRNCIEYVVMHEFCHFIYPNHSKHFYDFLAMLMPDWKKRKKVLDTTTLFNL
;
A
#
# COMPACT_ATOMS: atom_id res chain seq x y z
N GLY A 1 4.60 9.11 6.80
CA GLY A 1 4.46 8.89 7.85
C GLY A 1 3.69 8.16 8.93
N GLU A 2 2.64 8.76 9.42
CA GLU A 2 1.90 8.24 10.55
C GLU A 2 1.25 6.88 10.27
N ILE A 3 0.58 6.75 9.12
CA ILE A 3 -0.07 5.49 8.73
C ILE A 3 0.96 4.39 8.51
N VAL A 4 2.08 4.71 7.86
CA VAL A 4 3.17 3.75 7.67
C VAL A 4 3.67 3.25 9.02
N ALA A 5 3.89 4.16 9.98
CA ALA A 5 4.35 3.79 11.32
C ALA A 5 3.32 2.93 12.07
N GLU A 6 2.03 3.19 11.89
CA GLU A 6 0.97 2.40 12.53
C GLU A 6 0.87 0.97 11.96
N LEU A 7 1.10 0.80 10.66
CA LEU A 7 0.96 -0.49 10.00
C LEU A 7 2.25 -1.32 10.03
N TYR A 8 3.41 -0.67 10.18
CA TYR A 8 4.69 -1.35 10.15
C TYR A 8 4.81 -2.52 11.13
N PRO A 9 4.32 -2.45 12.40
CA PRO A 9 4.46 -3.57 13.34
C PRO A 9 3.90 -4.90 12.82
N VAL A 10 2.87 -4.86 11.97
CA VAL A 10 2.32 -6.07 11.34
C VAL A 10 3.39 -6.75 10.48
N PHE A 11 4.13 -5.97 9.69
CA PHE A 11 5.13 -6.49 8.76
C PHE A 11 6.46 -6.77 9.42
N GLN A 12 6.75 -6.12 10.53
CA GLN A 12 7.93 -6.42 11.33
C GLN A 12 7.95 -7.88 11.76
N LYS A 13 6.79 -8.45 12.06
CA LYS A 13 6.65 -9.88 12.43
C LYS A 13 7.06 -10.82 11.30
N TYR A 14 7.01 -10.36 10.07
CA TYR A 14 7.41 -11.13 8.89
C TYR A 14 8.84 -10.85 8.44
N GLY A 15 9.62 -10.15 9.27
CA GLY A 15 11.01 -9.86 8.97
C GLY A 15 11.25 -8.68 8.05
N VAL A 16 10.23 -7.86 7.81
CA VAL A 16 10.38 -6.65 6.97
C VAL A 16 11.08 -5.56 7.77
N ALA A 17 12.18 -5.02 7.23
CA ALA A 17 12.87 -3.88 7.83
C ALA A 17 12.06 -2.60 7.64
N PRO A 18 12.25 -1.56 8.49
CA PRO A 18 11.57 -0.29 8.30
C PRO A 18 11.82 0.28 6.90
N PRO A 19 10.77 0.57 6.12
CA PRO A 19 10.96 1.04 4.75
C PRO A 19 11.33 2.52 4.72
N THR A 20 12.01 2.93 3.65
CA THR A 20 12.12 4.33 3.27
C THR A 20 10.82 4.74 2.61
N LEU A 21 10.20 5.81 3.08
CA LEU A 21 8.99 6.36 2.49
C LEU A 21 9.32 7.55 1.60
N ARG A 22 8.79 7.55 0.38
CA ARG A 22 8.89 8.67 -0.56
C ARG A 22 7.50 9.12 -0.98
N ILE A 23 7.33 10.43 -1.15
CA ILE A 23 6.11 11.03 -1.66
C ILE A 23 6.46 11.71 -2.97
N ARG A 24 5.74 11.35 -4.05
CA ARG A 24 5.99 11.89 -5.40
C ARG A 24 4.70 12.10 -6.15
N ASN A 25 4.72 12.99 -7.14
CA ASN A 25 3.67 13.05 -8.15
C ASN A 25 3.82 11.81 -9.06
N MET A 26 2.72 11.11 -9.28
CA MET A 26 2.68 9.92 -10.13
C MET A 26 1.50 10.05 -11.08
N ASP A 27 1.68 9.61 -12.33
CA ASP A 27 0.66 9.82 -13.38
C ASP A 27 -0.41 8.73 -13.40
N THR A 28 -0.04 7.48 -13.05
CA THR A 28 -0.92 6.32 -13.26
C THR A 28 -1.07 5.43 -12.03
N ARG A 29 -0.40 5.72 -10.92
CA ARG A 29 -0.40 4.86 -9.73
C ARG A 29 -0.67 5.65 -8.46
N TRP A 30 -1.27 4.99 -7.49
CA TRP A 30 -1.40 5.52 -6.14
C TRP A 30 -0.15 5.29 -5.30
N GLY A 31 0.60 4.25 -5.58
CA GLY A 31 1.83 3.91 -4.89
C GLY A 31 2.65 2.89 -5.64
N SER A 32 3.85 2.65 -5.15
CA SER A 32 4.74 1.60 -5.64
C SER A 32 5.66 1.11 -4.53
N CYS A 33 6.21 -0.07 -4.73
CA CYS A 33 7.16 -0.65 -3.79
C CYS A 33 8.35 -1.21 -4.55
N LEU A 34 9.54 -0.94 -4.01
CA LEU A 34 10.80 -1.55 -4.46
C LEU A 34 11.31 -2.44 -3.34
N PRO A 35 10.91 -3.72 -3.28
CA PRO A 35 11.25 -4.59 -2.14
C PRO A 35 12.74 -4.75 -1.93
N GLY A 36 13.51 -4.89 -3.01
CA GLY A 36 14.96 -5.06 -2.93
C GLY A 36 15.70 -3.84 -2.39
N LYS A 37 15.08 -2.65 -2.48
CA LYS A 37 15.65 -1.40 -1.97
C LYS A 37 15.01 -0.94 -0.67
N GLY A 38 13.96 -1.61 -0.23
CA GLY A 38 13.24 -1.23 0.99
C GLY A 38 12.52 0.11 0.87
N VAL A 39 11.96 0.43 -0.30
CA VAL A 39 11.34 1.74 -0.56
C VAL A 39 9.88 1.58 -0.91
N ILE A 40 9.03 2.37 -0.23
CA ILE A 40 7.62 2.59 -0.61
C ILE A 40 7.49 4.02 -1.10
N THR A 41 6.90 4.19 -2.28
CA THR A 41 6.56 5.51 -2.83
C THR A 41 5.05 5.67 -2.85
N LEU A 42 4.54 6.79 -2.35
CA LEU A 42 3.11 7.12 -2.38
C LEU A 42 2.89 8.33 -3.27
N ASN A 43 1.79 8.32 -4.01
CA ASN A 43 1.39 9.46 -4.82
C ASN A 43 0.98 10.61 -3.91
N LYS A 44 1.50 11.80 -4.17
CA LYS A 44 1.16 13.00 -3.42
C LYS A 44 -0.36 13.23 -3.38
N ARG A 45 -1.07 12.92 -4.45
CA ARG A 45 -2.54 13.07 -4.54
C ARG A 45 -3.28 12.11 -3.61
N LEU A 46 -2.64 11.00 -3.20
CA LEU A 46 -3.23 10.07 -2.25
C LEU A 46 -3.50 10.74 -0.90
N LEU A 47 -2.72 11.76 -0.54
CA LEU A 47 -2.88 12.46 0.74
C LEU A 47 -4.22 13.18 0.85
N GLU A 48 -4.92 13.42 -0.27
CA GLU A 48 -6.25 14.04 -0.32
C GLU A 48 -7.38 13.01 -0.20
N ALA A 49 -7.06 11.73 -0.25
CA ALA A 49 -8.04 10.66 -0.16
C ALA A 49 -8.46 10.41 1.29
N PRO A 50 -9.60 9.74 1.52
CA PRO A 50 -9.98 9.32 2.87
C PRO A 50 -8.90 8.45 3.51
N ARG A 51 -8.75 8.56 4.84
CA ARG A 51 -7.72 7.83 5.57
C ARG A 51 -7.77 6.32 5.32
N ASN A 52 -8.96 5.74 5.26
CA ASN A 52 -9.10 4.29 5.02
C ASN A 52 -8.59 3.87 3.65
N CYS A 53 -8.65 4.75 2.65
CA CYS A 53 -8.08 4.50 1.33
C CYS A 53 -6.55 4.58 1.37
N ILE A 54 -5.99 5.54 2.12
CA ILE A 54 -4.54 5.65 2.30
C ILE A 54 -4.01 4.41 3.00
N GLU A 55 -4.69 3.94 4.04
CA GLU A 55 -4.34 2.70 4.73
C GLU A 55 -4.31 1.51 3.78
N TYR A 56 -5.28 1.41 2.88
CA TYR A 56 -5.31 0.34 1.89
C TYR A 56 -4.08 0.39 0.97
N VAL A 57 -3.74 1.55 0.43
CA VAL A 57 -2.58 1.67 -0.47
C VAL A 57 -1.29 1.32 0.26
N VAL A 58 -1.10 1.84 1.48
CA VAL A 58 0.07 1.52 2.29
C VAL A 58 0.15 0.02 2.57
N MET A 59 -0.97 -0.60 2.95
CA MET A 59 -1.03 -2.05 3.19
C MET A 59 -0.67 -2.83 1.92
N HIS A 60 -1.21 -2.43 0.78
CA HIS A 60 -0.93 -3.04 -0.52
C HIS A 60 0.57 -3.02 -0.84
N GLU A 61 1.22 -1.84 -0.66
CA GLU A 61 2.64 -1.72 -0.95
C GLU A 61 3.50 -2.50 0.05
N PHE A 62 3.13 -2.53 1.33
CA PHE A 62 3.82 -3.38 2.31
C PHE A 62 3.75 -4.85 1.94
N CYS A 63 2.62 -5.34 1.43
CA CYS A 63 2.47 -6.75 1.04
C CYS A 63 3.48 -7.15 -0.03
N HIS A 64 3.95 -6.22 -0.86
CA HIS A 64 4.96 -6.49 -1.89
C HIS A 64 6.33 -6.84 -1.30
N PHE A 65 6.61 -6.52 -0.05
CA PHE A 65 7.85 -6.98 0.60
C PHE A 65 7.85 -8.50 0.80
N ILE A 66 6.68 -9.12 0.83
CA ILE A 66 6.53 -10.56 1.07
C ILE A 66 6.16 -11.26 -0.24
N TYR A 67 5.26 -10.68 -1.02
CA TYR A 67 4.81 -11.20 -2.31
C TYR A 67 5.00 -10.13 -3.39
N PRO A 68 6.12 -10.17 -4.14
CA PRO A 68 6.42 -9.12 -5.13
C PRO A 68 5.40 -9.00 -6.26
N ASN A 69 4.75 -10.11 -6.64
CA ASN A 69 3.78 -10.14 -7.74
C ASN A 69 2.35 -10.13 -7.20
N HIS A 70 1.41 -9.62 -8.02
CA HIS A 70 -0.01 -9.64 -7.73
C HIS A 70 -0.58 -11.06 -7.97
N SER A 71 -0.03 -12.05 -7.28
CA SER A 71 -0.47 -13.45 -7.35
C SER A 71 -1.66 -13.70 -6.43
N LYS A 72 -2.22 -14.91 -6.50
CA LYS A 72 -3.25 -15.34 -5.57
C LYS A 72 -2.75 -15.25 -4.12
N HIS A 73 -1.49 -15.60 -3.87
CA HIS A 73 -0.89 -15.52 -2.53
C HIS A 73 -0.84 -14.09 -2.01
N PHE A 74 -0.52 -13.13 -2.88
CA PHE A 74 -0.54 -11.72 -2.53
C PHE A 74 -1.94 -11.29 -2.05
N TYR A 75 -2.96 -11.60 -2.84
CA TYR A 75 -4.34 -11.18 -2.50
C TYR A 75 -4.90 -11.94 -1.31
N ASP A 76 -4.56 -13.20 -1.13
CA ASP A 76 -4.97 -13.96 0.06
C ASP A 76 -4.35 -13.34 1.32
N PHE A 77 -3.09 -12.94 1.26
CA PHE A 77 -2.40 -12.29 2.36
C PHE A 77 -3.00 -10.92 2.66
N LEU A 78 -3.21 -10.11 1.62
CA LEU A 78 -3.85 -8.80 1.77
C LEU A 78 -5.24 -8.93 2.39
N ALA A 79 -6.04 -9.88 1.94
CA ALA A 79 -7.39 -10.13 2.46
C ALA A 79 -7.38 -10.59 3.92
N MET A 80 -6.37 -11.34 4.32
CA MET A 80 -6.18 -11.74 5.71
C MET A 80 -5.93 -10.53 6.61
N LEU A 81 -5.07 -9.62 6.17
CA LEU A 81 -4.69 -8.43 6.94
C LEU A 81 -5.74 -7.33 6.88
N MET A 82 -6.44 -7.22 5.76
CA MET A 82 -7.43 -6.16 5.51
C MET A 82 -8.61 -6.76 4.74
N PRO A 83 -9.56 -7.40 5.45
CA PRO A 83 -10.68 -8.11 4.79
C PRO A 83 -11.54 -7.22 3.89
N ASP A 84 -11.62 -5.93 4.17
CA ASP A 84 -12.44 -4.98 3.41
C ASP A 84 -11.65 -4.22 2.33
N TRP A 85 -10.50 -4.75 1.92
CA TRP A 85 -9.64 -4.06 0.97
C TRP A 85 -10.33 -3.73 -0.37
N LYS A 86 -11.23 -4.60 -0.84
CA LYS A 86 -11.95 -4.36 -2.10
C LYS A 86 -12.88 -3.15 -2.01
N LYS A 87 -13.53 -2.96 -0.85
CA LYS A 87 -14.38 -1.79 -0.62
C LYS A 87 -13.56 -0.51 -0.63
N ARG A 88 -12.42 -0.52 0.02
CA ARG A 88 -11.51 0.63 0.07
C ARG A 88 -10.96 0.96 -1.31
N LYS A 89 -10.57 -0.07 -2.08
CA LYS A 89 -10.13 0.09 -3.46
C LYS A 89 -11.22 0.72 -4.32
N LYS A 90 -12.46 0.26 -4.18
CA LYS A 90 -13.59 0.80 -4.94
C LYS A 90 -13.81 2.28 -4.65
N VAL A 91 -13.77 2.69 -3.40
CA VAL A 91 -13.89 4.10 -3.02
C VAL A 91 -12.77 4.91 -3.66
N LEU A 92 -11.54 4.43 -3.59
CA LEU A 92 -10.39 5.09 -4.17
C LEU A 92 -10.52 5.22 -5.69
N ASP A 93 -10.94 4.15 -6.37
CA ASP A 93 -11.10 4.13 -7.83
C ASP A 93 -12.21 5.09 -8.31
N THR A 94 -13.21 5.40 -7.47
CA THR A 94 -14.27 6.35 -7.81
C THR A 94 -13.84 7.81 -7.70
N THR A 95 -12.74 8.10 -7.01
CA THR A 95 -12.25 9.46 -6.81
C THR A 95 -11.30 9.92 -7.90
N THR A 96 -10.79 8.99 -8.72
CA THR A 96 -9.83 9.28 -9.79
C THR A 96 -9.76 8.13 -10.79
N LEU A 97 -8.99 8.36 -11.89
CA LEU A 97 -8.78 7.40 -12.96
C LEU A 97 -7.56 6.50 -12.72
N PHE A 98 -6.89 6.60 -11.58
CA PHE A 98 -5.71 5.80 -11.30
C PHE A 98 -6.07 4.37 -10.90
N ASN A 99 -5.17 3.42 -11.24
CA ASN A 99 -5.23 2.02 -10.82
C ASN A 99 -3.98 1.66 -10.02
N LEU A 100 -4.13 0.68 -9.17
CA LEU A 100 -2.97 0.07 -8.49
C LEU A 100 -2.41 -1.08 -9.31
#